data_8d99c7a2c17b51325dfd3907e6f9049c
#
_entry.id   8d99c7a2c17b51325dfd3907e6f9049c
#
_cell.length_a   1.000
_cell.length_b   1.000
_cell.length_c   1.000
_cell.angle_alpha   90.00
_cell.angle_beta   90.00
_cell.angle_gamma   90.00
#
_symmetry.space_group_name_H-M   'P 1'
#
loop_
_entity.id
_entity.type
_entity.pdbx_description
1 polymer ?
#
loop_
_entity_poly.entity_id
_entity_poly.type
_entity_poly.pdbx_seq_one_letter_code
_entity_poly.pdbx_strand_id
1 'polypeptide(L)'
;MSGTIETMNHLNERDLEDLCEATDDAIIDGNGFGWLKPPPRRILESYWKGVLLVPERELLCARLDERIVGSIQLLKPPPNNEAGAHIATLSTFFIAPWARGHGLARGLLADAEHAARAQGFEVLDLDVRASQTAAIRLYENAGFRRWAVKPGYARIDGTYVDGYFYTKSLKSTAQRPKAATVSGRPEAAGAHDSPA
;
A
#
# COMPACT_ATOMS: atom_id res chain seq x y z
N MET A 1 -21.47 -14.49 -10.45
CA MET A 1 -20.00 -14.32 -10.22
C MET A 1 -19.76 -14.25 -8.73
N SER A 2 -18.98 -15.18 -8.20
CA SER A 2 -18.61 -15.23 -6.77
C SER A 2 -17.23 -14.64 -6.60
N GLY A 3 -17.10 -13.62 -5.75
CA GLY A 3 -15.83 -13.01 -5.42
C GLY A 3 -15.39 -13.42 -4.03
N THR A 4 -14.15 -13.87 -3.86
CA THR A 4 -13.54 -14.23 -2.58
C THR A 4 -12.18 -13.55 -2.40
N ILE A 5 -11.74 -13.42 -1.15
CA ILE A 5 -10.43 -12.91 -0.80
C ILE A 5 -9.75 -13.94 0.09
N GLU A 6 -8.47 -14.17 -0.15
CA GLU A 6 -7.68 -15.13 0.60
C GLU A 6 -6.24 -14.66 0.81
N THR A 7 -5.65 -15.06 1.93
CA THR A 7 -4.23 -14.88 2.18
C THR A 7 -3.44 -16.00 1.53
N MET A 8 -2.44 -15.64 0.73
CA MET A 8 -1.63 -16.59 -0.04
C MET A 8 -0.37 -16.98 0.73
N ASN A 9 -0.21 -18.27 1.01
CA ASN A 9 1.02 -18.83 1.56
C ASN A 9 1.88 -19.55 0.49
N HIS A 10 1.27 -19.90 -0.62
CA HIS A 10 1.93 -20.46 -1.81
C HIS A 10 1.13 -20.08 -3.06
N LEU A 11 1.77 -20.13 -4.21
CA LEU A 11 1.14 -19.98 -5.52
C LEU A 11 1.36 -21.27 -6.30
N ASN A 12 0.30 -21.96 -6.69
CA ASN A 12 0.39 -23.01 -7.69
C ASN A 12 0.62 -22.40 -9.09
N GLU A 13 0.84 -23.23 -10.11
CA GLU A 13 1.12 -22.72 -11.46
C GLU A 13 -0.01 -21.84 -12.02
N ARG A 14 -1.27 -22.25 -11.82
CA ARG A 14 -2.44 -21.51 -12.28
C ARG A 14 -2.57 -20.17 -11.54
N ASP A 15 -2.41 -20.16 -10.22
CA ASP A 15 -2.47 -18.93 -9.42
C ASP A 15 -1.40 -17.93 -9.84
N LEU A 16 -0.19 -18.43 -10.12
CA LEU A 16 0.92 -17.60 -10.59
C LEU A 16 0.62 -17.02 -11.98
N GLU A 17 0.06 -17.82 -12.88
CA GLU A 17 -0.34 -17.39 -14.21
C GLU A 17 -1.41 -16.31 -14.15
N ASP A 18 -2.51 -16.57 -13.44
CA ASP A 18 -3.61 -15.62 -13.24
C ASP A 18 -3.11 -14.29 -12.65
N LEU A 19 -2.26 -14.37 -11.61
CA LEU A 19 -1.72 -13.19 -10.94
C LEU A 19 -0.80 -12.38 -11.87
N CYS A 20 0.00 -13.03 -12.69
CA CYS A 20 0.81 -12.37 -13.71
C CYS A 20 -0.05 -11.71 -14.78
N GLU A 21 -1.09 -12.38 -15.30
CA GLU A 21 -2.01 -11.81 -16.29
C GLU A 21 -2.75 -10.59 -15.73
N ALA A 22 -3.31 -10.71 -14.51
CA ALA A 22 -3.97 -9.60 -13.84
C ALA A 22 -3.03 -8.41 -13.60
N THR A 23 -1.74 -8.69 -13.36
CA THR A 23 -0.70 -7.66 -13.20
C THR A 23 -0.40 -6.97 -14.52
N ASP A 24 -0.22 -7.73 -15.60
CA ASP A 24 0.01 -7.18 -16.95
C ASP A 24 -1.14 -6.24 -17.35
N ASP A 25 -2.38 -6.68 -17.16
CA ASP A 25 -3.58 -5.88 -17.45
C ASP A 25 -3.63 -4.59 -16.63
N ALA A 26 -3.28 -4.67 -15.34
CA ALA A 26 -3.26 -3.49 -14.47
C ALA A 26 -2.13 -2.52 -14.82
N ILE A 27 -0.97 -3.00 -15.29
CA ILE A 27 0.12 -2.16 -15.76
C ILE A 27 -0.27 -1.46 -17.07
N ILE A 28 -0.87 -2.18 -18.01
CA ILE A 28 -1.34 -1.64 -19.29
C ILE A 28 -2.38 -0.55 -19.07
N ASP A 29 -3.28 -0.73 -18.13
CA ASP A 29 -4.29 0.27 -17.74
C ASP A 29 -3.69 1.49 -16.99
N GLY A 30 -2.40 1.47 -16.66
CA GLY A 30 -1.70 2.58 -16.01
C GLY A 30 -1.94 2.71 -14.51
N ASN A 31 -2.49 1.68 -13.87
CA ASN A 31 -2.95 1.74 -12.50
C ASN A 31 -2.02 1.05 -11.49
N GLY A 32 -1.01 1.75 -11.04
CA GLY A 32 -0.53 1.50 -9.69
C GLY A 32 0.78 0.74 -9.50
N PHE A 33 1.45 0.27 -10.53
CA PHE A 33 2.74 -0.39 -10.39
C PHE A 33 3.92 0.57 -10.59
N GLY A 34 5.11 0.16 -10.10
CA GLY A 34 6.37 0.82 -10.45
C GLY A 34 6.74 0.63 -11.92
N TRP A 35 6.23 -0.41 -12.58
CA TRP A 35 6.41 -0.62 -14.02
C TRP A 35 5.47 0.28 -14.82
N LEU A 36 6.02 0.89 -15.87
CA LEU A 36 5.24 1.66 -16.86
C LEU A 36 4.77 0.79 -18.05
N LYS A 37 5.42 -0.36 -18.23
CA LYS A 37 5.07 -1.38 -19.24
C LYS A 37 5.24 -2.75 -18.60
N PRO A 38 4.45 -3.76 -19.02
CA PRO A 38 4.63 -5.13 -18.55
C PRO A 38 6.08 -5.59 -18.77
N PRO A 39 6.76 -6.08 -17.74
CA PRO A 39 8.07 -6.70 -17.91
C PRO A 39 7.93 -8.09 -18.52
N PRO A 40 9.01 -8.72 -18.99
CA PRO A 40 8.97 -10.11 -19.44
C PRO A 40 8.34 -11.02 -18.40
N ARG A 41 7.50 -11.98 -18.81
CA ARG A 41 6.74 -12.91 -17.94
C ARG A 41 7.60 -13.50 -16.82
N ARG A 42 8.80 -13.99 -17.13
CA ARG A 42 9.73 -14.54 -16.14
C ARG A 42 10.09 -13.58 -15.00
N ILE A 43 10.07 -12.26 -15.25
CA ILE A 43 10.34 -11.25 -14.23
C ILE A 43 9.14 -11.11 -13.29
N LEU A 44 7.92 -11.10 -13.82
CA LEU A 44 6.70 -11.10 -12.99
C LEU A 44 6.58 -12.36 -12.15
N GLU A 45 6.82 -13.53 -12.73
CA GLU A 45 6.82 -14.79 -11.98
C GLU A 45 7.86 -14.77 -10.85
N SER A 46 9.08 -14.31 -11.14
CA SER A 46 10.12 -14.17 -10.11
C SER A 46 9.73 -13.17 -9.03
N TYR A 47 9.09 -12.06 -9.40
CA TYR A 47 8.59 -11.06 -8.46
C TYR A 47 7.55 -11.68 -7.51
N TRP A 48 6.51 -12.34 -8.04
CA TRP A 48 5.44 -12.90 -7.22
C TRP A 48 5.91 -14.07 -6.35
N LYS A 49 6.78 -14.94 -6.87
CA LYS A 49 7.46 -15.97 -6.06
C LYS A 49 8.30 -15.34 -4.94
N GLY A 50 9.01 -14.25 -5.25
CA GLY A 50 9.83 -13.51 -4.30
C GLY A 50 9.00 -12.84 -3.19
N VAL A 51 7.78 -12.37 -3.48
CA VAL A 51 6.88 -11.78 -2.47
C VAL A 51 6.61 -12.76 -1.32
N LEU A 52 6.37 -14.04 -1.64
CA LEU A 52 6.07 -15.08 -0.65
C LEU A 52 7.29 -15.55 0.15
N LEU A 53 8.50 -15.22 -0.30
CA LEU A 53 9.75 -15.56 0.40
C LEU A 53 10.18 -14.51 1.43
N VAL A 54 9.52 -13.36 1.45
CA VAL A 54 9.84 -12.25 2.37
C VAL A 54 8.92 -12.32 3.58
N PRO A 55 9.44 -12.65 4.80
CA PRO A 55 8.61 -12.83 6.00
C PRO A 55 7.82 -11.59 6.41
N GLU A 56 8.31 -10.40 6.04
CA GLU A 56 7.67 -9.12 6.32
C GLU A 56 6.52 -8.81 5.34
N ARG A 57 6.25 -9.67 4.35
CA ARG A 57 5.18 -9.48 3.38
C ARG A 57 4.09 -10.52 3.53
N GLU A 58 2.88 -10.06 3.57
CA GLU A 58 1.69 -10.90 3.49
C GLU A 58 0.91 -10.53 2.23
N LEU A 59 0.66 -11.53 1.39
CA LEU A 59 -0.04 -11.36 0.12
C LEU A 59 -1.50 -11.79 0.27
N LEU A 60 -2.42 -10.88 0.01
CA LEU A 60 -3.85 -11.20 -0.12
C LEU A 60 -4.23 -11.07 -1.59
N CYS A 61 -4.98 -12.05 -2.09
CA CYS A 61 -5.48 -12.07 -3.46
C CYS A 61 -7.00 -12.06 -3.51
N ALA A 62 -7.53 -11.36 -4.50
CA ALA A 62 -8.95 -11.42 -4.86
C ALA A 62 -9.15 -12.41 -5.98
N ARG A 63 -10.14 -13.31 -5.83
CA ARG A 63 -10.61 -14.19 -6.89
C ARG A 63 -11.99 -13.77 -7.39
N LEU A 64 -12.20 -13.97 -8.66
CA LEU A 64 -13.50 -13.89 -9.31
C LEU A 64 -13.66 -15.16 -10.14
N ASP A 65 -14.70 -15.98 -9.82
CA ASP A 65 -14.96 -17.27 -10.45
C ASP A 65 -13.66 -18.13 -10.55
N GLU A 66 -13.01 -18.36 -9.40
CA GLU A 66 -11.79 -19.16 -9.22
C GLU A 66 -10.47 -18.57 -9.79
N ARG A 67 -10.52 -17.46 -10.54
CA ARG A 67 -9.32 -16.81 -11.07
C ARG A 67 -8.83 -15.70 -10.15
N ILE A 68 -7.52 -15.59 -9.93
CA ILE A 68 -6.94 -14.44 -9.26
C ILE A 68 -7.01 -13.22 -10.19
N VAL A 69 -7.63 -12.15 -9.69
CA VAL A 69 -7.90 -10.93 -10.47
C VAL A 69 -7.33 -9.67 -9.84
N GLY A 70 -6.63 -9.81 -8.74
CA GLY A 70 -6.03 -8.67 -8.06
C GLY A 70 -5.37 -9.05 -6.75
N SER A 71 -4.62 -8.12 -6.17
CA SER A 71 -3.92 -8.33 -4.90
C SER A 71 -3.79 -7.06 -4.09
N ILE A 72 -3.42 -7.25 -2.82
CA ILE A 72 -2.87 -6.24 -1.91
C ILE A 72 -1.78 -6.91 -1.08
N GLN A 73 -0.72 -6.19 -0.77
CA GLN A 73 0.32 -6.66 0.15
C GLN A 73 0.30 -5.85 1.43
N LEU A 74 0.34 -6.55 2.56
CA LEU A 74 0.59 -5.97 3.88
C LEU A 74 2.08 -6.12 4.19
N LEU A 75 2.78 -5.00 4.28
CA LEU A 75 4.20 -4.94 4.60
C LEU A 75 4.37 -4.62 6.08
N LYS A 76 5.03 -5.51 6.79
CA LYS A 76 5.41 -5.34 8.19
C LYS A 76 6.70 -4.54 8.27
N PRO A 77 6.92 -3.74 9.32
CA PRO A 77 8.21 -3.08 9.52
C PRO A 77 9.32 -4.13 9.73
N PRO A 78 10.56 -3.83 9.33
CA PRO A 78 11.66 -4.74 9.58
C PRO A 78 11.90 -4.90 11.10
N PRO A 79 12.42 -6.06 11.57
CA PRO A 79 12.56 -6.38 12.99
C PRO A 79 13.39 -5.38 13.81
N ASN A 80 14.31 -4.66 13.17
CA ASN A 80 15.15 -3.64 13.81
C ASN A 80 14.47 -2.27 13.92
N ASN A 81 13.22 -2.11 13.46
CA ASN A 81 12.44 -0.88 13.60
C ASN A 81 11.46 -0.99 14.78
N GLU A 82 11.99 -1.07 15.99
CA GLU A 82 11.18 -1.20 17.21
C GLU A 82 10.25 0.00 17.42
N ALA A 83 10.72 1.21 17.16
CA ALA A 83 9.92 2.43 17.31
C ALA A 83 8.73 2.49 16.32
N GLY A 84 8.87 1.91 15.15
CA GLY A 84 7.83 1.83 14.13
C GLY A 84 7.09 0.49 14.09
N ALA A 85 7.31 -0.41 15.05
CA ALA A 85 6.77 -1.78 15.05
C ALA A 85 5.22 -1.85 15.03
N HIS A 86 4.55 -0.75 15.38
CA HIS A 86 3.09 -0.63 15.39
C HIS A 86 2.49 -0.19 14.04
N ILE A 87 3.32 0.08 13.03
CA ILE A 87 2.89 0.61 11.72
C ILE A 87 3.12 -0.45 10.65
N ALA A 88 2.08 -0.79 9.90
CA ALA A 88 2.21 -1.58 8.69
C ALA A 88 1.88 -0.73 7.46
N THR A 89 2.36 -1.15 6.28
CA THR A 89 2.15 -0.42 5.02
C THR A 89 1.41 -1.30 4.03
N LEU A 90 0.42 -0.74 3.34
CA LEU A 90 -0.24 -1.39 2.21
C LEU A 90 0.47 -1.04 0.91
N SER A 91 0.70 -2.04 0.08
CA SER A 91 1.40 -1.89 -1.20
C SER A 91 0.81 -2.81 -2.27
N THR A 92 1.17 -2.58 -3.52
CA THR A 92 0.83 -3.44 -4.67
C THR A 92 -0.65 -3.79 -4.71
N PHE A 93 -1.49 -2.75 -4.56
CA PHE A 93 -2.94 -2.89 -4.53
C PHE A 93 -3.53 -2.62 -5.91
N PHE A 94 -4.17 -3.62 -6.48
CA PHE A 94 -4.83 -3.51 -7.77
C PHE A 94 -5.94 -4.56 -7.95
N ILE A 95 -6.85 -4.27 -8.89
CA ILE A 95 -7.80 -5.22 -9.48
C ILE A 95 -7.65 -5.08 -10.99
N ALA A 96 -7.57 -6.21 -11.70
CA ALA A 96 -7.57 -6.25 -13.16
C ALA A 96 -8.76 -5.44 -13.71
N PRO A 97 -8.58 -4.62 -14.77
CA PRO A 97 -9.61 -3.70 -15.26
C PRO A 97 -10.96 -4.35 -15.51
N TRP A 98 -10.94 -5.54 -16.12
CA TRP A 98 -12.15 -6.30 -16.46
C TRP A 98 -12.88 -6.91 -15.25
N ALA A 99 -12.21 -7.04 -14.10
CA ALA A 99 -12.78 -7.56 -12.86
C ALA A 99 -13.25 -6.48 -11.88
N ARG A 100 -13.22 -5.21 -12.28
CA ARG A 100 -13.71 -4.09 -11.47
C ARG A 100 -15.23 -4.09 -11.38
N GLY A 101 -15.77 -3.35 -10.41
CA GLY A 101 -17.22 -3.26 -10.22
C GLY A 101 -17.85 -4.36 -9.35
N HIS A 102 -17.09 -5.40 -8.99
CA HIS A 102 -17.56 -6.54 -8.18
C HIS A 102 -17.30 -6.38 -6.66
N GLY A 103 -16.89 -5.21 -6.20
CA GLY A 103 -16.64 -4.96 -4.78
C GLY A 103 -15.29 -5.49 -4.25
N LEU A 104 -14.51 -6.20 -5.09
CA LEU A 104 -13.26 -6.90 -4.70
C LEU A 104 -12.20 -5.96 -4.11
N ALA A 105 -12.04 -4.75 -4.66
CA ALA A 105 -11.09 -3.78 -4.11
C ALA A 105 -11.45 -3.39 -2.66
N ARG A 106 -12.74 -3.20 -2.38
CA ARG A 106 -13.20 -2.91 -1.02
C ARG A 106 -12.98 -4.11 -0.10
N GLY A 107 -13.24 -5.32 -0.57
CA GLY A 107 -12.98 -6.55 0.16
C GLY A 107 -11.50 -6.70 0.51
N LEU A 108 -10.59 -6.62 -0.49
CA LEU A 108 -9.14 -6.69 -0.26
C LEU A 108 -8.66 -5.69 0.79
N LEU A 109 -9.13 -4.43 0.71
CA LEU A 109 -8.75 -3.43 1.68
C LEU A 109 -9.27 -3.75 3.09
N ALA A 110 -10.51 -4.22 3.21
CA ALA A 110 -11.10 -4.61 4.49
C ALA A 110 -10.39 -5.81 5.12
N ASP A 111 -10.05 -6.83 4.34
CA ASP A 111 -9.35 -8.02 4.81
C ASP A 111 -7.89 -7.71 5.17
N ALA A 112 -7.21 -6.83 4.43
CA ALA A 112 -5.88 -6.35 4.80
C ALA A 112 -5.91 -5.54 6.12
N GLU A 113 -6.93 -4.71 6.35
CA GLU A 113 -7.12 -4.03 7.63
C GLU A 113 -7.40 -5.02 8.77
N HIS A 114 -8.20 -6.06 8.52
CA HIS A 114 -8.47 -7.11 9.49
C HIS A 114 -7.19 -7.86 9.86
N ALA A 115 -6.43 -8.29 8.85
CA ALA A 115 -5.13 -8.97 9.04
C ALA A 115 -4.14 -8.10 9.84
N ALA A 116 -4.06 -6.80 9.53
CA ALA A 116 -3.21 -5.88 10.27
C ALA A 116 -3.62 -5.76 11.74
N ARG A 117 -4.93 -5.63 12.04
CA ARG A 117 -5.44 -5.60 13.43
C ARG A 117 -5.17 -6.90 14.18
N ALA A 118 -5.39 -8.04 13.53
CA ALA A 118 -5.16 -9.37 14.13
C ALA A 118 -3.69 -9.58 14.52
N GLN A 119 -2.76 -8.93 13.80
CA GLN A 119 -1.33 -8.96 14.09
C GLN A 119 -0.87 -7.85 15.05
N GLY A 120 -1.80 -7.05 15.58
CA GLY A 120 -1.50 -6.01 16.58
C GLY A 120 -1.01 -4.68 16.01
N PHE A 121 -1.07 -4.46 14.70
CA PHE A 121 -0.75 -3.16 14.13
C PHE A 121 -1.81 -2.12 14.51
N GLU A 122 -1.35 -0.90 14.78
CA GLU A 122 -2.17 0.20 15.23
C GLU A 122 -2.42 1.25 14.16
N VAL A 123 -1.57 1.24 13.13
CA VAL A 123 -1.58 2.20 12.03
C VAL A 123 -1.36 1.47 10.71
N LEU A 124 -2.11 1.86 9.68
CA LEU A 124 -1.85 1.50 8.30
C LEU A 124 -1.49 2.75 7.51
N ASP A 125 -0.37 2.66 6.81
CA ASP A 125 0.08 3.66 5.86
C ASP A 125 -0.01 3.14 4.43
N LEU A 126 -0.16 4.04 3.48
CA LEU A 126 -0.06 3.77 2.04
C LEU A 126 0.31 5.03 1.28
N ASP A 127 0.78 4.84 0.07
CA ASP A 127 0.99 5.92 -0.88
C ASP A 127 0.36 5.60 -2.24
N VAL A 128 0.02 6.65 -2.98
CA VAL A 128 -0.67 6.54 -4.26
C VAL A 128 -0.34 7.74 -5.17
N ARG A 129 -0.21 7.50 -6.46
CA ARG A 129 -0.09 8.61 -7.42
C ARG A 129 -1.36 9.45 -7.44
N ALA A 130 -1.22 10.77 -7.53
CA ALA A 130 -2.35 11.71 -7.58
C ALA A 130 -3.31 11.45 -8.75
N SER A 131 -2.83 10.79 -9.81
CA SER A 131 -3.64 10.40 -10.97
C SER A 131 -4.60 9.23 -10.70
N GLN A 132 -4.42 8.49 -9.60
CA GLN A 132 -5.21 7.29 -9.26
C GLN A 132 -6.52 7.63 -8.52
N THR A 133 -7.39 8.39 -9.16
CA THR A 133 -8.58 8.98 -8.53
C THR A 133 -9.55 7.95 -7.95
N ALA A 134 -9.68 6.78 -8.57
CA ALA A 134 -10.54 5.70 -8.07
C ALA A 134 -9.99 5.08 -6.77
N ALA A 135 -8.67 4.84 -6.70
CA ALA A 135 -8.01 4.34 -5.51
C ALA A 135 -8.06 5.36 -4.36
N ILE A 136 -7.82 6.64 -4.66
CA ILE A 136 -7.93 7.74 -3.69
C ILE A 136 -9.31 7.76 -3.04
N ARG A 137 -10.37 7.72 -3.85
CA ARG A 137 -11.76 7.67 -3.33
C ARG A 137 -12.02 6.45 -2.46
N LEU A 138 -11.47 5.28 -2.85
CA LEU A 138 -11.59 4.06 -2.07
C LEU A 138 -10.94 4.21 -0.69
N TYR A 139 -9.72 4.72 -0.62
CA TYR A 139 -8.99 4.94 0.63
C TYR A 139 -9.68 5.96 1.52
N GLU A 140 -10.09 7.09 0.98
CA GLU A 140 -10.80 8.14 1.74
C GLU A 140 -12.14 7.63 2.29
N ASN A 141 -12.92 6.87 1.50
CA ASN A 141 -14.16 6.23 1.95
C ASN A 141 -13.92 5.15 3.01
N ALA A 142 -12.75 4.51 3.00
CA ALA A 142 -12.34 3.55 4.02
C ALA A 142 -11.77 4.25 5.30
N GLY A 143 -11.70 5.57 5.33
CA GLY A 143 -11.27 6.36 6.50
C GLY A 143 -9.78 6.63 6.57
N PHE A 144 -9.03 6.37 5.51
CA PHE A 144 -7.66 6.86 5.38
C PHE A 144 -7.65 8.38 5.23
N ARG A 145 -6.65 9.04 5.82
CA ARG A 145 -6.48 10.49 5.73
C ARG A 145 -5.15 10.81 5.05
N ARG A 146 -5.20 11.67 4.05
CA ARG A 146 -4.00 12.21 3.42
C ARG A 146 -3.28 13.13 4.41
N TRP A 147 -2.01 12.87 4.66
CA TRP A 147 -1.18 13.65 5.56
C TRP A 147 -0.01 14.35 4.87
N ALA A 148 0.40 13.87 3.67
CA ALA A 148 1.46 14.50 2.91
C ALA A 148 1.23 14.41 1.40
N VAL A 149 1.89 15.31 0.67
CA VAL A 149 2.03 15.32 -0.79
C VAL A 149 3.50 15.35 -1.12
N LYS A 150 3.95 14.44 -1.99
CA LYS A 150 5.32 14.44 -2.52
C LYS A 150 5.29 14.91 -3.98
N PRO A 151 5.77 16.12 -4.28
CA PRO A 151 5.92 16.58 -5.65
C PRO A 151 6.84 15.67 -6.44
N GLY A 152 6.48 15.38 -7.72
CA GLY A 152 7.31 14.58 -8.61
C GLY A 152 7.53 13.14 -8.12
N TYR A 153 6.59 12.56 -7.42
CA TYR A 153 6.64 11.20 -6.86
C TYR A 153 6.89 10.13 -7.93
N ALA A 154 6.28 10.30 -9.10
CA ALA A 154 6.46 9.39 -10.23
C ALA A 154 6.76 10.19 -11.50
N ARG A 155 7.44 9.56 -12.46
CA ARG A 155 7.65 10.10 -13.80
C ARG A 155 7.04 9.13 -14.82
N ILE A 156 5.99 9.57 -15.52
CA ILE A 156 5.23 8.76 -16.48
C ILE A 156 5.31 9.48 -17.81
N ASP A 157 5.84 8.82 -18.85
CA ASP A 157 6.01 9.38 -20.18
C ASP A 157 6.62 10.80 -20.20
N GLY A 158 7.63 10.99 -19.36
CA GLY A 158 8.34 12.26 -19.21
C GLY A 158 7.67 13.29 -18.28
N THR A 159 6.41 13.08 -17.89
CA THR A 159 5.64 13.97 -17.02
C THR A 159 5.77 13.56 -15.55
N TYR A 160 6.02 14.53 -14.67
CA TYR A 160 6.04 14.30 -13.23
C TYR A 160 4.62 14.27 -12.67
N VAL A 161 4.34 13.29 -11.82
CA VAL A 161 3.06 13.09 -11.13
C VAL A 161 3.33 13.10 -9.63
N ASP A 162 2.54 13.85 -8.88
CA ASP A 162 2.64 13.89 -7.43
C ASP A 162 2.18 12.59 -6.78
N GLY A 163 2.68 12.31 -5.58
CA GLY A 163 2.26 11.21 -4.73
C GLY A 163 1.54 11.72 -3.49
N TYR A 164 0.47 11.03 -3.12
CA TYR A 164 -0.28 11.28 -1.91
C TYR A 164 0.01 10.18 -0.89
N PHE A 165 0.31 10.59 0.33
CA PHE A 165 0.59 9.70 1.45
C PHE A 165 -0.59 9.71 2.41
N TYR A 166 -1.08 8.53 2.69
CA TYR A 166 -2.26 8.31 3.53
C TYR A 166 -1.91 7.49 4.75
N THR A 167 -2.61 7.75 5.83
CA THR A 167 -2.53 7.01 7.08
C THR A 167 -3.92 6.73 7.65
N LYS A 168 -4.07 5.61 8.33
CA LYS A 168 -5.30 5.24 9.05
C LYS A 168 -4.96 4.64 10.41
N SER A 169 -5.54 5.20 11.48
CA SER A 169 -5.48 4.57 12.80
C SER A 169 -6.42 3.36 12.84
N LEU A 170 -5.90 2.22 13.25
CA LEU A 170 -6.66 0.99 13.48
C LEU A 170 -7.22 0.89 14.90
N LYS A 171 -6.75 1.74 15.83
CA LYS A 171 -7.28 1.81 17.21
C LYS A 171 -8.69 2.42 17.21
N SER A 172 -9.53 1.97 18.11
CA SER A 172 -10.80 2.63 18.39
C SER A 172 -10.55 4.04 18.92
N THR A 173 -11.49 4.97 18.66
CA THR A 173 -11.36 6.38 19.04
C THR A 173 -11.08 6.58 20.55
N ALA A 174 -11.44 5.61 21.40
CA ALA A 174 -11.20 5.63 22.83
C ALA A 174 -9.74 5.37 23.24
N GLN A 175 -8.88 4.86 22.33
CA GLN A 175 -7.50 4.44 22.61
C GLN A 175 -6.44 5.31 21.92
N ARG A 176 -6.82 6.48 21.35
CA ARG A 176 -5.85 7.36 20.71
C ARG A 176 -4.91 7.97 21.76
N PRO A 177 -3.58 7.75 21.65
CA PRO A 177 -2.63 8.47 22.50
C PRO A 177 -2.74 9.98 22.18
N LYS A 178 -2.74 10.80 23.22
CA LYS A 178 -2.56 12.25 23.03
C LYS A 178 -1.21 12.48 22.36
N ALA A 179 -1.19 13.26 21.29
CA ALA A 179 0.05 13.69 20.66
C ALA A 179 0.91 14.38 21.74
N ALA A 180 2.13 13.89 21.96
CA ALA A 180 3.09 14.58 22.81
C ALA A 180 3.49 15.85 22.06
N THR A 181 3.23 17.01 22.68
CA THR A 181 3.72 18.29 22.17
C THR A 181 5.21 18.32 22.42
N VAL A 182 6.02 18.24 21.36
CA VAL A 182 7.45 18.49 21.47
C VAL A 182 7.63 19.99 21.68
N SER A 183 7.71 20.41 22.95
CA SER A 183 8.10 21.76 23.32
C SER A 183 9.63 21.82 23.31
N GLY A 184 10.18 22.33 22.22
CA GLY A 184 11.61 22.55 22.07
C GLY A 184 11.86 23.59 21.00
N ARG A 185 11.65 24.83 21.33
CA ARG A 185 12.22 25.95 20.58
C ARG A 185 13.68 26.10 21.07
N PRO A 186 14.70 25.95 20.24
CA PRO A 186 16.05 26.32 20.66
C PRO A 186 16.07 27.85 20.84
N GLU A 187 16.42 28.28 22.04
CA GLU A 187 16.72 29.65 22.39
C GLU A 187 17.89 30.12 21.52
N ALA A 188 17.66 31.20 20.78
CA ALA A 188 18.70 31.83 19.97
C ALA A 188 19.80 32.33 20.91
N ALA A 189 20.96 31.69 20.84
CA ALA A 189 22.18 32.16 21.52
C ALA A 189 22.52 33.59 21.06
N GLY A 190 22.64 34.47 22.04
CA GLY A 190 22.84 35.89 21.86
C GLY A 190 24.05 36.25 21.03
N ALA A 191 23.93 37.31 20.28
CA ALA A 191 24.98 38.00 19.60
C ALA A 191 26.01 38.50 20.65
N HIS A 192 27.26 38.04 20.54
CA HIS A 192 28.38 38.69 21.17
C HIS A 192 28.77 39.91 20.35
N ASP A 193 28.40 41.07 20.92
CA ASP A 193 28.95 42.35 20.55
C ASP A 193 30.41 42.39 21.06
N SER A 194 31.37 42.68 20.20
CA SER A 194 32.75 42.98 20.58
C SER A 194 33.06 44.42 20.18
N PRO A 195 33.46 45.29 21.13
CA PRO A 195 33.87 46.64 20.80
C PRO A 195 35.39 46.72 20.52
N ALA A 196 35.74 47.72 19.67
CA ALA A 196 37.01 48.36 19.35
C ALA A 196 38.02 47.57 18.49
#